data_43e7c0e5a610b8fed070a3c15ae2b680
#
_entry.id   43e7c0e5a610b8fed070a3c15ae2b680
#
_cell.length_a   1.000
_cell.length_b   1.000
_cell.length_c   1.000
_cell.angle_alpha   90.00
_cell.angle_beta   90.00
_cell.angle_gamma   90.00
#
_symmetry.space_group_name_H-M   'P 1'
#
loop_
_entity.id
_entity.type
_entity.pdbx_description
1 polymer ?
#
loop_
_entity_poly.entity_id
_entity_poly.type
_entity_poly.pdbx_seq_one_letter_code
_entity_poly.pdbx_strand_id
1 'polypeptide(L)'
;MLKVKNINVSYGAIHAIHDLSLEVNDGEIVTLIGANGAGKTSTLRAISGLNPIKSGEISYDDKVISNLGAHKIVARGISQVPEGRRVFGDQTIEANLLLGAYLRKNKSEIKESMEKVFKLFPRVLERRKQLAGTLSGGEQQMLAIGRALMANPKLLLLDEPSMGLAPIVVEEIFEIIKDIRKSGTTILLVEQNANAALQIADRGYVVETGSVVIEGLAQDLLHDDSVRRAYLGE
;
A
#
# COMPACT_ATOMS: atom_id res chain seq x y z
N MET A 1 2.47 -5.63 14.89
CA MET A 1 1.68 -4.50 14.39
C MET A 1 0.35 -4.93 13.75
N LEU A 2 0.31 -5.49 12.51
CA LEU A 2 -0.91 -5.97 11.85
C LEU A 2 -0.98 -7.50 11.85
N LYS A 3 -2.13 -8.07 12.20
CA LYS A 3 -2.40 -9.51 12.09
C LYS A 3 -3.75 -9.71 11.41
N VAL A 4 -3.75 -10.55 10.39
CA VAL A 4 -4.91 -11.00 9.64
C VAL A 4 -5.03 -12.50 9.84
N LYS A 5 -6.17 -12.98 10.34
CA LYS A 5 -6.37 -14.39 10.70
C LYS A 5 -7.61 -14.94 10.02
N ASN A 6 -7.42 -15.91 9.12
CA ASN A 6 -8.45 -16.69 8.45
C ASN A 6 -9.62 -15.84 7.91
N ILE A 7 -9.28 -14.70 7.29
CA ILE A 7 -10.33 -13.82 6.76
C ILE A 7 -10.96 -14.39 5.50
N ASN A 8 -12.27 -14.17 5.39
CA ASN A 8 -13.05 -14.51 4.21
C ASN A 8 -13.77 -13.27 3.70
N VAL A 9 -13.64 -12.97 2.40
CA VAL A 9 -14.26 -11.82 1.73
C VAL A 9 -15.01 -12.27 0.50
N SER A 10 -16.24 -11.77 0.32
CA SER A 10 -17.02 -12.05 -0.88
C SER A 10 -17.68 -10.78 -1.43
N TYR A 11 -17.85 -10.76 -2.74
CA TYR A 11 -18.59 -9.75 -3.50
C TYR A 11 -19.82 -10.43 -4.11
N GLY A 12 -20.97 -10.31 -3.44
CA GLY A 12 -22.16 -11.06 -3.82
C GLY A 12 -21.89 -12.58 -3.76
N ALA A 13 -22.00 -13.25 -4.90
CA ALA A 13 -21.74 -14.70 -5.02
C ALA A 13 -20.25 -15.05 -5.20
N ILE A 14 -19.40 -14.07 -5.53
CA ILE A 14 -17.98 -14.30 -5.77
C ILE A 14 -17.24 -14.29 -4.44
N HIS A 15 -16.61 -15.41 -4.07
CA HIS A 15 -15.75 -15.54 -2.92
C HIS A 15 -14.31 -15.15 -3.34
N ALA A 16 -13.84 -14.01 -2.91
CA ALA A 16 -12.58 -13.43 -3.38
C ALA A 16 -11.39 -13.73 -2.46
N ILE A 17 -11.63 -14.03 -1.18
CA ILE A 17 -10.62 -14.40 -0.20
C ILE A 17 -11.12 -15.59 0.61
N HIS A 18 -10.26 -16.61 0.74
CA HIS A 18 -10.54 -17.87 1.43
C HIS A 18 -9.50 -18.09 2.54
N ASP A 19 -9.94 -17.98 3.80
CA ASP A 19 -9.14 -18.25 5.01
C ASP A 19 -7.73 -17.63 5.01
N LEU A 20 -7.59 -16.44 4.40
CA LEU A 20 -6.30 -15.78 4.25
C LEU A 20 -5.78 -15.29 5.59
N SER A 21 -4.52 -15.63 5.88
CA SER A 21 -3.80 -15.18 7.05
C SER A 21 -2.46 -14.54 6.65
N LEU A 22 -2.09 -13.44 7.31
CA LEU A 22 -0.78 -12.79 7.17
C LEU A 22 -0.47 -11.96 8.41
N GLU A 23 0.81 -11.67 8.60
CA GLU A 23 1.29 -10.78 9.65
C GLU A 23 2.28 -9.76 9.08
N VAL A 24 2.20 -8.53 9.61
CA VAL A 24 3.16 -7.45 9.33
C VAL A 24 3.69 -6.94 10.67
N ASN A 25 5.00 -7.01 10.87
CA ASN A 25 5.64 -6.50 12.07
C ASN A 25 6.02 -5.02 11.92
N ASP A 26 6.36 -4.37 13.03
CA ASP A 26 6.77 -2.97 12.99
C ASP A 26 8.08 -2.79 12.22
N GLY A 27 8.12 -1.81 11.33
CA GLY A 27 9.31 -1.40 10.60
C GLY A 27 9.74 -2.30 9.44
N GLU A 28 8.92 -3.31 9.06
CA GLU A 28 9.22 -4.15 7.90
C GLU A 28 8.45 -3.73 6.63
N ILE A 29 8.96 -4.13 5.48
CA ILE A 29 8.23 -4.18 4.22
C ILE A 29 7.80 -5.62 4.00
N VAL A 30 6.48 -5.85 3.99
CA VAL A 30 5.89 -7.13 3.62
C VAL A 30 5.23 -6.98 2.26
N THR A 31 5.44 -7.96 1.37
CA THR A 31 4.78 -7.94 0.06
C THR A 31 3.80 -9.08 -0.12
N LEU A 32 2.66 -8.79 -0.77
CA LEU A 32 1.73 -9.78 -1.33
C LEU A 32 1.94 -9.81 -2.83
N ILE A 33 2.37 -10.94 -3.36
CA ILE A 33 2.54 -11.18 -4.78
C ILE A 33 1.53 -12.23 -5.28
N GLY A 34 1.22 -12.20 -6.55
CA GLY A 34 0.27 -13.13 -7.16
C GLY A 34 -0.34 -12.57 -8.43
N ALA A 35 -1.00 -13.41 -9.21
CA ALA A 35 -1.65 -13.02 -10.45
C ALA A 35 -2.80 -12.01 -10.25
N ASN A 36 -3.26 -11.39 -11.35
CA ASN A 36 -4.44 -10.54 -11.32
C ASN A 36 -5.66 -11.38 -10.92
N GLY A 37 -6.49 -10.83 -10.02
CA GLY A 37 -7.62 -11.54 -9.45
C GLY A 37 -7.31 -12.51 -8.31
N ALA A 38 -6.05 -12.66 -7.89
CA ALA A 38 -5.67 -13.54 -6.78
C ALA A 38 -6.21 -13.13 -5.39
N GLY A 39 -6.79 -11.91 -5.25
CA GLY A 39 -7.34 -11.44 -3.98
C GLY A 39 -6.51 -10.35 -3.28
N LYS A 40 -5.36 -9.94 -3.83
CA LYS A 40 -4.42 -8.98 -3.24
C LYS A 40 -5.09 -7.64 -2.86
N THR A 41 -5.70 -6.96 -3.82
CA THR A 41 -6.45 -5.69 -3.60
C THR A 41 -7.61 -5.89 -2.63
N SER A 42 -8.31 -7.04 -2.69
CA SER A 42 -9.40 -7.36 -1.76
C SER A 42 -8.90 -7.47 -0.32
N THR A 43 -7.71 -8.01 -0.12
CA THR A 43 -7.05 -8.06 1.20
C THR A 43 -6.77 -6.66 1.73
N LEU A 44 -6.16 -5.77 0.92
CA LEU A 44 -5.93 -4.38 1.33
C LEU A 44 -7.23 -3.64 1.64
N ARG A 45 -8.28 -3.84 0.84
CA ARG A 45 -9.60 -3.24 1.07
C ARG A 45 -10.28 -3.75 2.35
N ALA A 46 -10.07 -5.01 2.71
CA ALA A 46 -10.55 -5.54 3.98
C ALA A 46 -9.81 -4.92 5.17
N ILE A 47 -8.49 -4.80 5.10
CA ILE A 47 -7.65 -4.16 6.13
C ILE A 47 -8.01 -2.68 6.30
N SER A 48 -8.23 -1.95 5.20
CA SER A 48 -8.57 -0.52 5.22
C SER A 48 -10.04 -0.23 5.54
N GLY A 49 -10.86 -1.25 5.78
CA GLY A 49 -12.29 -1.09 6.12
C GLY A 49 -13.17 -0.62 4.97
N LEU A 50 -12.72 -0.81 3.72
CA LEU A 50 -13.49 -0.53 2.51
C LEU A 50 -14.41 -1.71 2.15
N ASN A 51 -14.01 -2.94 2.49
CA ASN A 51 -14.81 -4.14 2.31
C ASN A 51 -14.96 -4.87 3.64
N PRO A 52 -16.17 -5.30 4.01
CA PRO A 52 -16.36 -6.11 5.20
C PRO A 52 -15.81 -7.53 4.99
N ILE A 53 -15.26 -8.12 6.03
CA ILE A 53 -14.98 -9.54 6.09
C ILE A 53 -16.22 -10.31 6.55
N LYS A 54 -16.42 -11.53 6.02
CA LYS A 54 -17.52 -12.42 6.44
C LYS A 54 -17.16 -13.21 7.70
N SER A 55 -15.90 -13.59 7.83
CA SER A 55 -15.37 -14.34 8.98
C SER A 55 -13.87 -14.07 9.13
N GLY A 56 -13.29 -14.56 10.22
CA GLY A 56 -11.90 -14.28 10.58
C GLY A 56 -11.76 -13.00 11.40
N GLU A 57 -10.52 -12.57 11.59
CA GLU A 57 -10.21 -11.40 12.40
C GLU A 57 -9.07 -10.59 11.78
N ILE A 58 -9.20 -9.28 11.85
CA ILE A 58 -8.11 -8.34 11.57
C ILE A 58 -7.83 -7.56 12.85
N SER A 59 -6.59 -7.59 13.33
CA SER A 59 -6.15 -6.81 14.48
C SER A 59 -4.94 -5.94 14.15
N TYR A 60 -4.89 -4.76 14.77
CA TYR A 60 -3.83 -3.77 14.60
C TYR A 60 -3.45 -3.20 15.97
N ASP A 61 -2.16 -3.27 16.32
CA ASP A 61 -1.65 -2.93 17.66
C ASP A 61 -2.51 -3.61 18.77
N ASP A 62 -2.73 -4.93 18.61
CA ASP A 62 -3.51 -5.80 19.50
C ASP A 62 -4.98 -5.38 19.72
N LYS A 63 -5.51 -4.53 18.83
CA LYS A 63 -6.92 -4.12 18.83
C LYS A 63 -7.60 -4.64 17.58
N VAL A 64 -8.75 -5.28 17.76
CA VAL A 64 -9.58 -5.72 16.64
C VAL A 64 -10.05 -4.52 15.84
N ILE A 65 -9.82 -4.57 14.52
CA ILE A 65 -10.23 -3.56 13.56
C ILE A 65 -11.17 -4.11 12.49
N SER A 66 -11.48 -5.39 12.54
CA SER A 66 -12.42 -6.04 11.62
C SER A 66 -13.70 -5.23 11.46
N ASN A 67 -14.10 -4.98 10.22
CA ASN A 67 -15.34 -4.29 9.86
C ASN A 67 -15.50 -2.86 10.44
N LEU A 68 -14.42 -2.24 10.90
CA LEU A 68 -14.44 -0.81 11.20
C LEU A 68 -14.49 0.00 9.90
N GLY A 69 -15.23 1.11 9.91
CA GLY A 69 -15.26 2.02 8.77
C GLY A 69 -13.89 2.66 8.48
N ALA A 70 -13.60 2.91 7.21
CA ALA A 70 -12.29 3.38 6.72
C ALA A 70 -11.77 4.63 7.48
N HIS A 71 -12.65 5.59 7.82
CA HIS A 71 -12.24 6.79 8.58
C HIS A 71 -11.69 6.45 9.99
N LYS A 72 -12.20 5.36 10.63
CA LYS A 72 -11.70 4.88 11.92
C LYS A 72 -10.35 4.16 11.77
N ILE A 73 -10.15 3.48 10.63
CA ILE A 73 -8.89 2.83 10.29
C ILE A 73 -7.79 3.87 10.07
N VAL A 74 -8.06 4.91 9.27
CA VAL A 74 -7.11 6.03 9.05
C VAL A 74 -6.77 6.71 10.38
N ALA A 75 -7.75 6.95 11.25
CA ALA A 75 -7.53 7.55 12.57
C ALA A 75 -6.64 6.69 13.49
N ARG A 76 -6.44 5.41 13.19
CA ARG A 76 -5.51 4.50 13.89
C ARG A 76 -4.10 4.46 13.31
N GLY A 77 -3.85 5.23 12.24
CA GLY A 77 -2.54 5.33 11.61
C GLY A 77 -2.31 4.33 10.48
N ILE A 78 -3.37 3.81 9.85
CA ILE A 78 -3.29 3.00 8.63
C ILE A 78 -3.75 3.87 7.45
N SER A 79 -2.89 4.06 6.44
CA SER A 79 -3.26 4.76 5.19
C SER A 79 -3.10 3.84 3.99
N GLN A 80 -3.94 4.01 2.97
CA GLN A 80 -3.85 3.24 1.73
C GLN A 80 -3.65 4.16 0.53
N VAL A 81 -2.75 3.76 -0.36
CA VAL A 81 -2.63 4.24 -1.73
C VAL A 81 -3.31 3.20 -2.62
N PRO A 82 -4.50 3.48 -3.15
CA PRO A 82 -5.22 2.52 -3.98
C PRO A 82 -4.62 2.43 -5.39
N GLU A 83 -4.88 1.33 -6.05
CA GLU A 83 -4.63 1.15 -7.49
C GLU A 83 -5.25 2.28 -8.32
N GLY A 84 -4.58 2.68 -9.40
CA GLY A 84 -5.04 3.71 -10.32
C GLY A 84 -4.88 5.14 -9.79
N ARG A 85 -3.95 5.35 -8.83
CA ARG A 85 -3.49 6.67 -8.33
C ARG A 85 -4.57 7.46 -7.59
N ARG A 86 -5.80 7.55 -8.12
CA ARG A 86 -6.99 8.21 -7.52
C ARG A 86 -6.71 9.62 -7.00
N VAL A 87 -5.98 10.44 -7.79
CA VAL A 87 -5.80 11.85 -7.48
C VAL A 87 -7.08 12.64 -7.80
N PHE A 88 -7.29 13.74 -7.09
CA PHE A 88 -8.37 14.69 -7.40
C PHE A 88 -7.89 15.62 -8.51
N GLY A 89 -8.19 15.29 -9.77
CA GLY A 89 -7.64 15.93 -10.96
C GLY A 89 -7.91 17.43 -11.04
N ASP A 90 -9.10 17.87 -10.60
CA ASP A 90 -9.54 19.27 -10.61
C ASP A 90 -9.02 20.08 -9.41
N GLN A 91 -8.24 19.46 -8.52
CA GLN A 91 -7.59 20.12 -7.39
C GLN A 91 -6.10 20.29 -7.66
N THR A 92 -5.51 21.31 -7.04
CA THR A 92 -4.07 21.49 -7.09
C THR A 92 -3.35 20.35 -6.39
N ILE A 93 -2.06 20.17 -6.68
CA ILE A 93 -1.19 19.22 -5.99
C ILE A 93 -1.19 19.47 -4.49
N GLU A 94 -1.00 20.74 -4.07
CA GLU A 94 -0.99 21.14 -2.67
C GLU A 94 -2.34 20.83 -1.99
N ALA A 95 -3.46 21.07 -2.66
CA ALA A 95 -4.79 20.73 -2.14
C ALA A 95 -4.97 19.22 -1.98
N ASN A 96 -4.51 18.41 -2.96
CA ASN A 96 -4.50 16.96 -2.84
C ASN A 96 -3.71 16.49 -1.61
N LEU A 97 -2.53 17.05 -1.35
CA LEU A 97 -1.72 16.69 -0.19
C LEU A 97 -2.44 17.07 1.11
N LEU A 98 -3.00 18.28 1.21
CA LEU A 98 -3.74 18.72 2.40
C LEU A 98 -4.95 17.82 2.73
N LEU A 99 -5.64 17.29 1.71
CA LEU A 99 -6.72 16.32 1.91
C LEU A 99 -6.24 15.06 2.63
N GLY A 100 -4.98 14.65 2.45
CA GLY A 100 -4.39 13.52 3.20
C GLY A 100 -4.30 13.77 4.70
N ALA A 101 -4.23 15.03 5.13
CA ALA A 101 -4.14 15.42 6.53
C ALA A 101 -5.48 15.75 7.19
N TYR A 102 -6.63 15.43 6.56
CA TYR A 102 -7.96 15.93 6.96
C TYR A 102 -8.36 15.58 8.42
N LEU A 103 -7.83 14.51 9.00
CA LEU A 103 -8.07 14.14 10.40
C LEU A 103 -7.14 14.87 11.39
N ARG A 104 -6.07 15.51 10.91
CA ARG A 104 -5.06 16.17 11.74
C ARG A 104 -5.45 17.62 12.00
N LYS A 105 -5.23 18.09 13.24
CA LYS A 105 -5.61 19.45 13.67
C LYS A 105 -4.40 20.35 13.88
N ASN A 106 -3.23 19.77 14.16
CA ASN A 106 -2.02 20.54 14.44
C ASN A 106 -1.39 21.06 13.13
N LYS A 107 -1.52 22.36 12.88
CA LYS A 107 -1.00 23.01 11.66
C LYS A 107 0.51 22.91 11.52
N SER A 108 1.27 22.96 12.62
CA SER A 108 2.74 22.82 12.59
C SER A 108 3.15 21.45 12.10
N GLU A 109 2.56 20.39 12.67
CA GLU A 109 2.84 19.00 12.24
C GLU A 109 2.41 18.74 10.79
N ILE A 110 1.29 19.33 10.33
CA ILE A 110 0.85 19.22 8.93
C ILE A 110 1.90 19.88 8.02
N LYS A 111 2.41 21.05 8.39
CA LYS A 111 3.47 21.75 7.64
C LYS A 111 4.75 20.91 7.58
N GLU A 112 5.20 20.35 8.69
CA GLU A 112 6.37 19.47 8.75
C GLU A 112 6.19 18.23 7.86
N SER A 113 4.99 17.62 7.86
CA SER A 113 4.69 16.49 6.98
C SER A 113 4.72 16.89 5.51
N MET A 114 4.20 18.08 5.18
CA MET A 114 4.25 18.64 3.82
C MET A 114 5.70 18.86 3.35
N GLU A 115 6.56 19.37 4.20
CA GLU A 115 7.99 19.56 3.90
C GLU A 115 8.70 18.22 3.68
N LYS A 116 8.40 17.20 4.49
CA LYS A 116 8.92 15.83 4.29
C LYS A 116 8.46 15.25 2.95
N VAL A 117 7.18 15.38 2.60
CA VAL A 117 6.64 14.93 1.32
C VAL A 117 7.32 15.64 0.15
N PHE A 118 7.51 16.95 0.23
CA PHE A 118 8.20 17.71 -0.81
C PHE A 118 9.67 17.35 -0.95
N LYS A 119 10.32 16.95 0.15
CA LYS A 119 11.71 16.45 0.11
C LYS A 119 11.80 15.09 -0.58
N LEU A 120 10.81 14.20 -0.36
CA LEU A 120 10.73 12.91 -1.05
C LEU A 120 10.37 13.04 -2.52
N PHE A 121 9.58 14.05 -2.88
CA PHE A 121 9.02 14.26 -4.21
C PHE A 121 9.30 15.68 -4.74
N PRO A 122 10.54 16.03 -5.14
CA PRO A 122 10.89 17.37 -5.59
C PRO A 122 10.04 17.88 -6.76
N ARG A 123 9.67 16.98 -7.72
CA ARG A 123 8.82 17.33 -8.85
C ARG A 123 7.39 17.71 -8.43
N VAL A 124 6.89 17.14 -7.35
CA VAL A 124 5.58 17.48 -6.75
C VAL A 124 5.66 18.89 -6.13
N LEU A 125 6.78 19.25 -5.49
CA LEU A 125 7.02 20.59 -4.96
C LEU A 125 7.05 21.65 -6.06
N GLU A 126 7.84 21.43 -7.13
CA GLU A 126 8.00 22.37 -8.24
C GLU A 126 6.66 22.77 -8.85
N ARG A 127 5.72 21.84 -8.89
CA ARG A 127 4.41 21.97 -9.54
C ARG A 127 3.24 22.10 -8.55
N ARG A 128 3.51 22.41 -7.28
CA ARG A 128 2.50 22.37 -6.19
C ARG A 128 1.19 23.13 -6.45
N LYS A 129 1.23 24.18 -7.27
CA LYS A 129 0.06 24.97 -7.65
C LYS A 129 -0.66 24.49 -8.92
N GLN A 130 -0.10 23.49 -9.61
CA GLN A 130 -0.65 22.92 -10.82
C GLN A 130 -1.81 21.98 -10.49
N LEU A 131 -2.77 21.81 -11.43
CA LEU A 131 -3.86 20.85 -11.29
C LEU A 131 -3.30 19.42 -11.41
N ALA A 132 -3.70 18.55 -10.49
CA ALA A 132 -3.20 17.18 -10.41
C ALA A 132 -3.53 16.33 -11.66
N GLY A 133 -4.63 16.62 -12.34
CA GLY A 133 -5.02 15.94 -13.57
C GLY A 133 -4.07 16.17 -14.74
N THR A 134 -3.23 17.21 -14.70
CA THR A 134 -2.27 17.54 -15.77
C THR A 134 -0.89 16.90 -15.57
N LEU A 135 -0.69 16.16 -14.48
CA LEU A 135 0.54 15.45 -14.19
C LEU A 135 0.70 14.19 -15.03
N SER A 136 1.95 13.79 -15.29
CA SER A 136 2.26 12.45 -15.83
C SER A 136 1.82 11.35 -14.87
N GLY A 137 1.71 10.11 -15.36
CA GLY A 137 1.31 8.98 -14.54
C GLY A 137 2.22 8.75 -13.32
N GLY A 138 3.53 8.90 -13.49
CA GLY A 138 4.49 8.77 -12.38
C GLY A 138 4.33 9.88 -11.34
N GLU A 139 4.18 11.13 -11.78
CA GLU A 139 3.96 12.26 -10.87
C GLU A 139 2.62 12.15 -10.12
N GLN A 140 1.57 11.62 -10.77
CA GLN A 140 0.31 11.32 -10.09
C GLN A 140 0.48 10.22 -9.02
N GLN A 141 1.31 9.20 -9.30
CA GLN A 141 1.62 8.15 -8.33
C GLN A 141 2.38 8.71 -7.12
N MET A 142 3.40 9.55 -7.37
CA MET A 142 4.13 10.26 -6.31
C MET A 142 3.20 11.13 -5.46
N LEU A 143 2.26 11.85 -6.10
CA LEU A 143 1.25 12.63 -5.41
C LEU A 143 0.32 11.77 -4.56
N ALA A 144 -0.12 10.62 -5.06
CA ALA A 144 -0.98 9.69 -4.32
C ALA A 144 -0.28 9.14 -3.08
N ILE A 145 1.00 8.75 -3.19
CA ILE A 145 1.84 8.31 -2.06
C ILE A 145 2.02 9.48 -1.09
N GLY A 146 2.41 10.65 -1.59
CA GLY A 146 2.57 11.87 -0.77
C GLY A 146 1.30 12.20 0.02
N ARG A 147 0.13 12.12 -0.61
CA ARG A 147 -1.16 12.34 0.06
C ARG A 147 -1.40 11.33 1.18
N ALA A 148 -1.07 10.06 1.00
CA ALA A 148 -1.20 9.06 2.05
C ALA A 148 -0.24 9.34 3.23
N LEU A 149 0.99 9.80 2.95
CA LEU A 149 1.98 10.17 3.96
C LEU A 149 1.57 11.40 4.79
N MET A 150 0.74 12.30 4.25
CA MET A 150 0.21 13.45 5.00
C MET A 150 -0.65 13.05 6.21
N ALA A 151 -1.20 11.84 6.25
CA ALA A 151 -1.86 11.29 7.43
C ALA A 151 -0.87 10.91 8.54
N ASN A 152 0.45 10.94 8.29
CA ASN A 152 1.51 10.44 9.17
C ASN A 152 1.26 8.99 9.62
N PRO A 153 1.11 8.03 8.68
CA PRO A 153 0.72 6.67 9.01
C PRO A 153 1.87 5.91 9.67
N LYS A 154 1.52 4.98 10.56
CA LYS A 154 2.44 3.95 11.06
C LYS A 154 2.51 2.76 10.09
N LEU A 155 1.39 2.47 9.41
CA LEU A 155 1.27 1.42 8.39
C LEU A 155 0.75 2.03 7.08
N LEU A 156 1.52 1.88 6.03
CA LEU A 156 1.17 2.30 4.67
C LEU A 156 0.85 1.06 3.81
N LEU A 157 -0.35 1.03 3.26
CA LEU A 157 -0.80 0.01 2.32
C LEU A 157 -0.64 0.56 0.90
N LEU A 158 0.11 -0.15 0.05
CA LEU A 158 0.37 0.23 -1.34
C LEU A 158 -0.23 -0.83 -2.28
N ASP A 159 -1.15 -0.41 -3.15
CA ASP A 159 -1.86 -1.29 -4.08
C ASP A 159 -1.35 -1.06 -5.51
N GLU A 160 -0.48 -1.95 -5.98
CA GLU A 160 0.17 -1.95 -7.30
C GLU A 160 0.76 -0.58 -7.69
N PRO A 161 1.64 0.02 -6.86
CA PRO A 161 2.14 1.37 -7.08
C PRO A 161 2.97 1.52 -8.36
N SER A 162 3.50 0.43 -8.92
CA SER A 162 4.31 0.44 -10.15
C SER A 162 3.49 0.31 -11.45
N MET A 163 2.19 -0.05 -11.35
CA MET A 163 1.39 -0.43 -12.50
C MET A 163 1.25 0.69 -13.54
N GLY A 164 1.56 0.36 -14.81
CA GLY A 164 1.41 1.27 -15.95
C GLY A 164 2.40 2.45 -15.93
N LEU A 165 3.54 2.30 -15.26
CA LEU A 165 4.61 3.28 -15.23
C LEU A 165 5.79 2.85 -16.13
N ALA A 166 6.57 3.82 -16.60
CA ALA A 166 7.81 3.55 -17.32
C ALA A 166 8.86 2.94 -16.38
N PRO A 167 9.76 2.05 -16.86
CA PRO A 167 10.72 1.33 -16.01
C PRO A 167 11.52 2.23 -15.08
N ILE A 168 12.02 3.35 -15.57
CA ILE A 168 12.81 4.31 -14.76
C ILE A 168 11.98 4.91 -13.60
N VAL A 169 10.66 5.10 -13.79
CA VAL A 169 9.78 5.61 -12.74
C VAL A 169 9.43 4.51 -11.74
N VAL A 170 9.35 3.25 -12.19
CA VAL A 170 9.18 2.09 -11.32
C VAL A 170 10.34 2.00 -10.34
N GLU A 171 11.58 2.07 -10.83
CA GLU A 171 12.79 2.07 -9.98
C GLU A 171 12.74 3.22 -8.96
N GLU A 172 12.38 4.43 -9.41
CA GLU A 172 12.26 5.60 -8.52
C GLU A 172 11.22 5.38 -7.42
N ILE A 173 10.05 4.80 -7.74
CA ILE A 173 8.99 4.49 -6.76
C ILE A 173 9.48 3.46 -5.75
N PHE A 174 10.19 2.40 -6.16
CA PHE A 174 10.70 1.39 -5.24
C PHE A 174 11.79 1.96 -4.30
N GLU A 175 12.67 2.85 -4.78
CA GLU A 175 13.63 3.57 -3.91
C GLU A 175 12.90 4.44 -2.89
N ILE A 176 11.86 5.18 -3.31
CA ILE A 176 11.04 5.99 -2.41
C ILE A 176 10.35 5.11 -1.34
N ILE A 177 9.86 3.92 -1.70
CA ILE A 177 9.27 2.98 -0.73
C ILE A 177 10.31 2.58 0.33
N LYS A 178 11.55 2.30 -0.06
CA LYS A 178 12.64 2.02 0.87
C LYS A 178 12.92 3.21 1.81
N ASP A 179 12.90 4.43 1.28
CA ASP A 179 13.15 5.62 2.08
C ASP A 179 11.98 5.92 3.07
N ILE A 180 10.73 5.65 2.66
CA ILE A 180 9.57 5.70 3.55
C ILE A 180 9.74 4.71 4.71
N ARG A 181 10.16 3.47 4.44
CA ARG A 181 10.46 2.49 5.49
C ARG A 181 11.58 2.96 6.42
N LYS A 182 12.68 3.49 5.88
CA LYS A 182 13.79 4.03 6.69
C LYS A 182 13.35 5.17 7.61
N SER A 183 12.30 5.91 7.27
CA SER A 183 11.70 6.93 8.13
C SER A 183 10.84 6.38 9.27
N GLY A 184 10.70 5.05 9.38
CA GLY A 184 9.98 4.36 10.44
C GLY A 184 8.55 3.93 10.09
N THR A 185 8.11 4.10 8.83
CA THR A 185 6.79 3.66 8.40
C THR A 185 6.84 2.18 7.99
N THR A 186 5.97 1.36 8.55
CA THR A 186 5.76 -0.03 8.14
C THR A 186 4.98 -0.09 6.82
N ILE A 187 5.28 -1.04 5.95
CA ILE A 187 4.70 -1.09 4.61
C ILE A 187 4.12 -2.48 4.32
N LEU A 188 2.89 -2.52 3.83
CA LEU A 188 2.31 -3.68 3.17
C LEU A 188 2.11 -3.33 1.70
N LEU A 189 2.90 -3.98 0.85
CA LEU A 189 2.99 -3.75 -0.58
C LEU A 189 2.28 -4.86 -1.34
N VAL A 190 1.33 -4.51 -2.19
CA VAL A 190 0.75 -5.42 -3.17
C VAL A 190 1.35 -5.09 -4.53
N GLU A 191 1.89 -6.09 -5.20
CA GLU A 191 2.51 -5.93 -6.53
C GLU A 191 2.27 -7.13 -7.43
N GLN A 192 2.21 -6.85 -8.73
CA GLN A 192 2.27 -7.87 -9.77
C GLN A 192 3.72 -8.14 -10.19
N ASN A 193 4.58 -7.13 -10.16
CA ASN A 193 6.03 -7.28 -10.40
C ASN A 193 6.68 -7.90 -9.16
N ALA A 194 6.57 -9.24 -9.08
CA ALA A 194 7.05 -10.01 -7.93
C ALA A 194 8.54 -9.83 -7.69
N ASN A 195 9.36 -9.78 -8.76
CA ASN A 195 10.81 -9.62 -8.64
C ASN A 195 11.16 -8.30 -7.96
N ALA A 196 10.65 -7.17 -8.47
CA ALA A 196 10.94 -5.87 -7.90
C ALA A 196 10.41 -5.73 -6.45
N ALA A 197 9.24 -6.30 -6.15
CA ALA A 197 8.66 -6.28 -4.81
C ALA A 197 9.51 -7.08 -3.81
N LEU A 198 9.92 -8.30 -4.16
CA LEU A 198 10.74 -9.15 -3.30
C LEU A 198 12.15 -8.59 -3.07
N GLN A 199 12.72 -7.85 -4.04
CA GLN A 199 14.03 -7.21 -3.87
C GLN A 199 14.07 -6.16 -2.76
N ILE A 200 12.94 -5.54 -2.42
CA ILE A 200 12.86 -4.51 -1.38
C ILE A 200 12.17 -4.97 -0.10
N ALA A 201 11.46 -6.10 -0.15
CA ALA A 201 10.71 -6.63 0.99
C ALA A 201 11.61 -7.41 1.95
N ASP A 202 11.20 -7.46 3.22
CA ASP A 202 11.78 -8.34 4.24
C ASP A 202 11.13 -9.73 4.18
N ARG A 203 9.80 -9.78 3.95
CA ARG A 203 9.00 -10.99 3.85
C ARG A 203 7.97 -10.89 2.73
N GLY A 204 7.54 -12.04 2.22
CA GLY A 204 6.53 -12.12 1.18
C GLY A 204 5.49 -13.20 1.43
N TYR A 205 4.32 -12.99 0.84
CA TYR A 205 3.22 -13.95 0.76
C TYR A 205 2.82 -14.09 -0.70
N VAL A 206 2.78 -15.32 -1.19
CA VAL A 206 2.26 -15.64 -2.52
C VAL A 206 0.78 -15.96 -2.38
N VAL A 207 -0.06 -15.23 -3.10
CA VAL A 207 -1.53 -15.38 -3.05
C VAL A 207 -2.03 -15.94 -4.36
N GLU A 208 -2.78 -17.05 -4.28
CA GLU A 208 -3.47 -17.68 -5.41
C GLU A 208 -4.93 -17.92 -5.04
N THR A 209 -5.83 -17.55 -5.93
CA THR A 209 -7.28 -17.81 -5.80
C THR A 209 -7.81 -17.50 -4.39
N GLY A 210 -7.40 -16.38 -3.82
CA GLY A 210 -7.87 -15.89 -2.52
C GLY A 210 -7.19 -16.47 -1.28
N SER A 211 -6.20 -17.34 -1.43
CA SER A 211 -5.49 -17.99 -0.32
C SER A 211 -3.99 -17.75 -0.39
N VAL A 212 -3.30 -17.73 0.75
CA VAL A 212 -1.84 -17.76 0.80
C VAL A 212 -1.38 -19.18 0.52
N VAL A 213 -0.51 -19.36 -0.48
CA VAL A 213 0.05 -20.67 -0.86
C VAL A 213 1.50 -20.84 -0.44
N ILE A 214 2.27 -19.75 -0.38
CA ILE A 214 3.67 -19.75 0.06
C ILE A 214 3.90 -18.50 0.89
N GLU A 215 4.68 -18.59 1.96
CA GLU A 215 5.16 -17.47 2.75
C GLU A 215 6.60 -17.69 3.18
N GLY A 216 7.36 -16.60 3.37
CA GLY A 216 8.75 -16.72 3.80
C GLY A 216 9.50 -15.39 3.78
N LEU A 217 10.79 -15.46 4.05
CA LEU A 217 11.70 -14.34 3.83
C LEU A 217 11.76 -14.02 2.33
N ALA A 218 11.77 -12.74 2.00
CA ALA A 218 11.76 -12.31 0.58
C ALA A 218 12.96 -12.87 -0.19
N GLN A 219 14.12 -12.98 0.46
CA GLN A 219 15.33 -13.57 -0.13
C GLN A 219 15.16 -15.06 -0.46
N ASP A 220 14.47 -15.82 0.40
CA ASP A 220 14.20 -17.23 0.16
C ASP A 220 13.22 -17.40 -1.01
N LEU A 221 12.17 -16.56 -1.05
CA LEU A 221 11.19 -16.56 -2.13
C LEU A 221 11.79 -16.19 -3.49
N LEU A 222 12.80 -15.31 -3.55
CA LEU A 222 13.53 -14.99 -4.78
C LEU A 222 14.29 -16.18 -5.36
N HIS A 223 14.63 -17.18 -4.52
CA HIS A 223 15.38 -18.36 -4.93
C HIS A 223 14.51 -19.62 -4.99
N ASP A 224 13.23 -19.54 -4.61
CA ASP A 224 12.30 -20.66 -4.69
C ASP A 224 11.92 -20.98 -6.14
N ASP A 225 12.14 -22.21 -6.57
CA ASP A 225 11.90 -22.65 -7.95
C ASP A 225 10.44 -22.54 -8.39
N SER A 226 9.49 -22.69 -7.48
CA SER A 226 8.05 -22.57 -7.77
C SER A 226 7.67 -21.10 -7.97
N VAL A 227 8.18 -20.21 -7.13
CA VAL A 227 7.96 -18.76 -7.23
C VAL A 227 8.62 -18.22 -8.50
N ARG A 228 9.86 -18.64 -8.81
CA ARG A 228 10.59 -18.22 -10.01
C ARG A 228 9.85 -18.55 -11.28
N ARG A 229 9.43 -19.80 -11.43
CA ARG A 229 8.69 -20.27 -12.62
C ARG A 229 7.32 -19.63 -12.77
N ALA A 230 6.59 -19.40 -11.67
CA ALA A 230 5.24 -18.87 -11.73
C ALA A 230 5.17 -17.34 -11.82
N TYR A 231 6.14 -16.60 -11.22
CA TYR A 231 6.01 -15.17 -10.97
C TYR A 231 7.23 -14.32 -11.35
N LEU A 232 8.43 -14.92 -11.53
CA LEU A 232 9.65 -14.15 -11.84
C LEU A 232 10.05 -14.20 -13.33
N GLY A 233 9.33 -14.96 -14.15
CA GLY A 233 9.52 -15.01 -15.61
C GLY A 233 10.68 -15.87 -16.07
N GLU A 234 11.08 -16.88 -15.29
CA GLU A 234 12.14 -17.85 -15.60
C GLU A 234 11.59 -19.24 -15.93
#